data_f83fb8812c923a92f102b215d00b06dc
#
_entry.id   f83fb8812c923a92f102b215d00b06dc
#
_cell.length_a   1.000
_cell.length_b   1.000
_cell.length_c   1.000
_cell.angle_alpha   90.00
_cell.angle_beta   90.00
_cell.angle_gamma   90.00
#
_symmetry.space_group_name_H-M   'P 1'
#
loop_
_entity.id
_entity.type
_entity.pdbx_description
1 polymer ?
#
loop_
_entity_poly.entity_id
_entity_poly.type
_entity_poly.pdbx_seq_one_letter_code
_entity_poly.pdbx_strand_id
1 'polypeptide(L)'
;VRDREFSFSSPAFEGKVTSEAFYENPKNIKDKAATASFSFNYPLNVQNLKDKISVKAVSGEKYDFTYKVSDFDKILHVVSSPVKISSAEDFVKISVAGAENAYNKKPLKKELTATVKIPSSSSFFKVKSVKSSIVRNEQDDDNPEQILSVDFTTAVKPFDLKKHFALYYSEEGCYQIKNKLAEKGYKETAAKGLKKLETVEVSVGEENLKKHMLKYDRREADGCLLMRIDKTLNSAEGFNLGKDVVEPVSISPYPQEVKIAFDGSILSLRGSREVAFLSRGVSELRASVARIDASDLNHLTTQTSGDFSHPYFINYNFNEDNISEIFEKSLKINMEHPGKPNYSALDLNEYFRDKKGVFLVKVR
;
A
#
# COMPACT_ATOMS: atom_id res chain seq x y z
N VAL A 1 -28.04 9.35 -83.51
CA VAL A 1 -27.91 9.03 -82.11
C VAL A 1 -26.44 8.70 -81.91
N ARG A 2 -25.71 9.47 -81.06
CA ARG A 2 -24.32 9.17 -80.70
C ARG A 2 -24.37 8.19 -79.53
N ASP A 3 -23.84 7.00 -79.73
CA ASP A 3 -23.63 6.05 -78.64
C ASP A 3 -22.66 6.65 -77.63
N ARG A 4 -23.10 6.73 -76.37
CA ARG A 4 -22.26 7.13 -75.28
C ARG A 4 -21.75 5.88 -74.53
N GLU A 5 -20.49 5.62 -74.64
CA GLU A 5 -19.82 4.58 -73.83
C GLU A 5 -19.55 5.09 -72.43
N PHE A 6 -19.97 4.33 -71.43
CA PHE A 6 -19.67 4.60 -70.05
C PHE A 6 -18.79 3.46 -69.51
N SER A 7 -17.63 3.78 -68.99
CA SER A 7 -16.78 2.80 -68.32
C SER A 7 -16.90 2.94 -66.82
N PHE A 8 -17.13 1.85 -66.15
CA PHE A 8 -17.13 1.73 -64.70
C PHE A 8 -16.01 0.83 -64.24
N SER A 9 -15.22 1.25 -63.24
CA SER A 9 -14.28 0.39 -62.58
C SER A 9 -14.66 0.26 -61.09
N SER A 10 -14.69 -0.98 -60.60
CA SER A 10 -14.85 -1.24 -59.16
C SER A 10 -13.60 -0.78 -58.40
N PRO A 11 -13.73 -0.20 -57.22
CA PRO A 11 -12.61 0.14 -56.36
C PRO A 11 -11.69 -1.09 -56.16
N ALA A 12 -10.39 -0.84 -55.96
CA ALA A 12 -9.45 -1.88 -55.62
C ALA A 12 -9.83 -2.53 -54.26
N PHE A 13 -9.42 -3.80 -54.08
CA PHE A 13 -9.57 -4.46 -52.81
C PHE A 13 -8.56 -3.87 -51.82
N GLU A 14 -9.07 -3.23 -50.78
CA GLU A 14 -8.29 -2.52 -49.80
C GLU A 14 -8.81 -2.80 -48.40
N GLY A 15 -7.92 -2.63 -47.40
CA GLY A 15 -8.26 -2.71 -46.00
C GLY A 15 -7.46 -1.75 -45.16
N LYS A 16 -7.85 -1.62 -43.90
CA LYS A 16 -7.17 -0.82 -42.90
C LYS A 16 -7.22 -1.46 -41.53
N VAL A 17 -6.24 -1.17 -40.71
CA VAL A 17 -6.26 -1.48 -39.27
C VAL A 17 -7.31 -0.58 -38.59
N THR A 18 -8.21 -1.15 -37.85
CA THR A 18 -9.26 -0.40 -37.10
C THR A 18 -9.05 -0.39 -35.61
N SER A 19 -8.38 -1.41 -35.06
CA SER A 19 -7.98 -1.43 -33.65
C SER A 19 -6.76 -2.33 -33.45
N GLU A 20 -5.96 -1.97 -32.45
CA GLU A 20 -4.85 -2.78 -31.95
C GLU A 20 -4.80 -2.59 -30.44
N ALA A 21 -4.68 -3.68 -29.69
CA ALA A 21 -4.67 -3.62 -28.22
C ALA A 21 -3.88 -4.79 -27.61
N PHE A 22 -3.26 -4.51 -26.50
CA PHE A 22 -2.77 -5.50 -25.55
C PHE A 22 -3.95 -5.88 -24.64
N TYR A 23 -4.33 -7.14 -24.66
CA TYR A 23 -5.46 -7.67 -23.89
C TYR A 23 -4.97 -8.39 -22.65
N GLU A 24 -5.55 -8.06 -21.52
CA GLU A 24 -5.36 -8.74 -20.23
C GLU A 24 -6.65 -9.46 -19.86
N ASN A 25 -6.58 -10.77 -19.66
CA ASN A 25 -7.73 -11.54 -19.23
C ASN A 25 -8.01 -11.25 -17.74
N PRO A 26 -9.16 -10.65 -17.37
CA PRO A 26 -9.46 -10.31 -15.98
C PRO A 26 -9.64 -11.54 -15.08
N LYS A 27 -9.88 -12.72 -15.65
CA LYS A 27 -10.04 -13.98 -14.91
C LYS A 27 -8.74 -14.77 -14.78
N ASN A 28 -7.75 -14.47 -15.61
CA ASN A 28 -6.45 -15.16 -15.61
C ASN A 28 -5.35 -14.17 -15.96
N ILE A 29 -4.67 -13.66 -14.93
CA ILE A 29 -3.65 -12.62 -15.05
C ILE A 29 -2.43 -13.06 -15.90
N LYS A 30 -2.24 -14.37 -16.08
CA LYS A 30 -1.18 -14.94 -16.94
C LYS A 30 -1.55 -14.96 -18.42
N ASP A 31 -2.84 -14.82 -18.72
CA ASP A 31 -3.37 -14.91 -20.06
C ASP A 31 -3.45 -13.51 -20.68
N LYS A 32 -2.38 -13.13 -21.33
CA LYS A 32 -2.20 -11.84 -21.99
C LYS A 32 -1.99 -12.04 -23.47
N ALA A 33 -2.71 -11.31 -24.31
CA ALA A 33 -2.69 -11.49 -25.75
C ALA A 33 -2.54 -10.16 -26.50
N ALA A 34 -1.99 -10.23 -27.69
CA ALA A 34 -2.05 -9.13 -28.66
C ALA A 34 -3.29 -9.32 -29.54
N THR A 35 -4.07 -8.27 -29.72
CA THR A 35 -5.28 -8.30 -30.53
C THR A 35 -5.24 -7.22 -31.61
N ALA A 36 -5.78 -7.49 -32.77
CA ALA A 36 -5.97 -6.49 -33.81
C ALA A 36 -7.26 -6.78 -34.63
N SER A 37 -7.83 -5.69 -35.13
CA SER A 37 -8.96 -5.75 -36.03
C SER A 37 -8.64 -5.02 -37.34
N PHE A 38 -9.07 -5.64 -38.45
CA PHE A 38 -8.87 -5.12 -39.78
C PHE A 38 -10.22 -5.02 -40.48
N SER A 39 -10.47 -3.93 -41.16
CA SER A 39 -11.69 -3.69 -41.94
C SER A 39 -11.37 -3.61 -43.41
N PHE A 40 -12.22 -4.20 -44.24
CA PHE A 40 -12.06 -4.31 -45.69
C PHE A 40 -13.27 -3.71 -46.42
N ASN A 41 -13.03 -3.18 -47.61
CA ASN A 41 -14.11 -2.60 -48.45
C ASN A 41 -14.97 -3.67 -49.16
N TYR A 42 -14.47 -4.91 -49.29
CA TYR A 42 -15.17 -6.09 -49.81
C TYR A 42 -15.09 -7.26 -48.84
N PRO A 43 -16.03 -8.23 -48.89
CA PRO A 43 -15.95 -9.46 -48.10
C PRO A 43 -14.65 -10.21 -48.34
N LEU A 44 -14.09 -10.81 -47.31
CA LEU A 44 -12.91 -11.68 -47.34
C LEU A 44 -13.27 -13.07 -47.86
N ASN A 45 -12.40 -13.64 -48.69
CA ASN A 45 -12.40 -15.08 -48.94
C ASN A 45 -11.84 -15.79 -47.67
N VAL A 46 -12.74 -16.40 -46.89
CA VAL A 46 -12.35 -17.10 -45.63
C VAL A 46 -11.59 -18.42 -45.89
N GLN A 47 -11.67 -18.96 -47.08
CA GLN A 47 -10.86 -20.10 -47.44
C GLN A 47 -9.38 -19.69 -47.52
N ASN A 48 -8.50 -20.43 -46.87
CA ASN A 48 -7.06 -20.15 -46.80
C ASN A 48 -6.67 -18.81 -46.10
N LEU A 49 -7.61 -18.14 -45.41
CA LEU A 49 -7.32 -16.89 -44.72
C LEU A 49 -6.27 -17.05 -43.61
N LYS A 50 -6.25 -18.21 -42.94
CA LYS A 50 -5.27 -18.54 -41.90
C LYS A 50 -3.83 -18.38 -42.37
N ASP A 51 -3.53 -18.84 -43.61
CA ASP A 51 -2.18 -18.78 -44.18
C ASP A 51 -1.74 -17.35 -44.57
N LYS A 52 -2.69 -16.41 -44.59
CA LYS A 52 -2.47 -14.99 -44.91
C LYS A 52 -2.24 -14.13 -43.69
N ILE A 53 -2.34 -14.70 -42.49
CA ILE A 53 -2.17 -14.01 -41.21
C ILE A 53 -0.86 -14.47 -40.60
N SER A 54 -0.10 -13.53 -40.05
CA SER A 54 1.07 -13.84 -39.26
C SER A 54 1.10 -13.00 -37.97
N VAL A 55 1.53 -13.64 -36.87
CA VAL A 55 1.69 -12.98 -35.57
C VAL A 55 3.10 -13.24 -35.06
N LYS A 56 3.91 -12.17 -34.96
CA LYS A 56 5.33 -12.29 -34.61
C LYS A 56 5.74 -11.13 -33.69
N ALA A 57 6.53 -11.44 -32.64
CA ALA A 57 7.22 -10.41 -31.89
C ALA A 57 8.36 -9.79 -32.72
N VAL A 58 8.71 -8.54 -32.41
CA VAL A 58 9.88 -7.88 -33.00
C VAL A 58 11.16 -8.58 -32.56
N SER A 59 11.18 -9.17 -31.35
CA SER A 59 12.25 -10.06 -30.86
C SER A 59 12.42 -11.37 -31.69
N GLY A 60 11.48 -11.67 -32.59
CA GLY A 60 11.56 -12.81 -33.49
C GLY A 60 10.67 -14.00 -33.11
N GLU A 61 10.06 -14.01 -31.94
CA GLU A 61 9.16 -15.09 -31.49
C GLU A 61 7.88 -15.09 -32.30
N LYS A 62 7.42 -16.30 -32.75
CA LYS A 62 6.17 -16.50 -33.48
C LYS A 62 5.11 -16.98 -32.51
N TYR A 63 3.89 -16.46 -32.64
CA TYR A 63 2.74 -16.83 -31.83
C TYR A 63 1.67 -17.51 -32.67
N ASP A 64 1.05 -18.53 -32.12
CA ASP A 64 -0.20 -19.05 -32.64
C ASP A 64 -1.30 -17.99 -32.43
N PHE A 65 -2.38 -18.10 -33.18
CA PHE A 65 -3.48 -17.16 -33.12
C PHE A 65 -4.82 -17.83 -33.45
N THR A 66 -5.86 -17.17 -32.99
CA THR A 66 -7.24 -17.41 -33.40
C THR A 66 -7.75 -16.18 -34.13
N TYR A 67 -8.70 -16.39 -35.05
CA TYR A 67 -9.34 -15.30 -35.75
C TYR A 67 -10.83 -15.53 -35.92
N LYS A 68 -11.56 -14.42 -36.04
CA LYS A 68 -13.00 -14.40 -36.33
C LYS A 68 -13.27 -13.36 -37.40
N VAL A 69 -14.15 -13.70 -38.35
CA VAL A 69 -14.64 -12.75 -39.34
C VAL A 69 -16.08 -12.38 -39.00
N SER A 70 -16.43 -11.12 -39.16
CA SER A 70 -17.74 -10.56 -38.81
C SER A 70 -18.16 -9.47 -39.79
N ASP A 71 -19.36 -8.91 -39.64
CA ASP A 71 -19.91 -7.86 -40.46
C ASP A 71 -19.87 -8.20 -41.97
N PHE A 72 -20.60 -9.22 -42.34
CA PHE A 72 -20.63 -9.73 -43.75
C PHE A 72 -19.24 -10.03 -44.30
N ASP A 73 -18.39 -10.63 -43.47
CA ASP A 73 -17.00 -10.98 -43.79
C ASP A 73 -16.07 -9.81 -44.13
N LYS A 74 -16.40 -8.61 -43.68
CA LYS A 74 -15.59 -7.42 -43.91
C LYS A 74 -14.70 -7.03 -42.76
N ILE A 75 -14.89 -7.59 -41.55
CA ILE A 75 -14.06 -7.30 -40.38
C ILE A 75 -13.38 -8.58 -39.93
N LEU A 76 -12.06 -8.56 -39.90
CA LEU A 76 -11.21 -9.63 -39.39
C LEU A 76 -10.69 -9.25 -38.01
N HIS A 77 -11.00 -10.05 -36.99
CA HIS A 77 -10.46 -9.95 -35.64
C HIS A 77 -9.42 -11.06 -35.46
N VAL A 78 -8.23 -10.68 -34.98
CA VAL A 78 -7.13 -11.63 -34.73
C VAL A 78 -6.72 -11.49 -33.27
N VAL A 79 -6.54 -12.62 -32.59
CA VAL A 79 -6.09 -12.72 -31.18
C VAL A 79 -4.93 -13.71 -31.13
N SER A 80 -3.78 -13.28 -30.62
CA SER A 80 -2.63 -14.18 -30.43
C SER A 80 -2.88 -15.22 -29.34
N SER A 81 -2.13 -16.31 -29.35
CA SER A 81 -1.89 -17.09 -28.13
C SER A 81 -1.25 -16.22 -27.05
N PRO A 82 -1.20 -16.68 -25.78
CA PRO A 82 -0.59 -15.91 -24.71
C PRO A 82 0.83 -15.42 -25.05
N VAL A 83 1.03 -14.10 -24.97
CA VAL A 83 2.32 -13.49 -25.29
C VAL A 83 3.25 -13.54 -24.08
N LYS A 84 4.52 -13.77 -24.35
CA LYS A 84 5.57 -13.78 -23.32
C LYS A 84 5.86 -12.37 -22.83
N ILE A 85 5.80 -12.19 -21.52
CA ILE A 85 6.18 -10.93 -20.88
C ILE A 85 7.65 -11.01 -20.49
N SER A 86 8.48 -10.16 -21.09
CA SER A 86 9.91 -10.09 -20.82
C SER A 86 10.27 -8.95 -19.88
N SER A 87 11.54 -8.88 -19.44
CA SER A 87 12.05 -7.76 -18.61
C SER A 87 12.09 -6.43 -19.35
N ALA A 88 12.14 -6.44 -20.69
CA ALA A 88 12.06 -5.26 -21.54
C ALA A 88 10.72 -5.20 -22.27
N GLU A 89 10.34 -4.02 -22.74
CA GLU A 89 9.20 -3.85 -23.63
C GLU A 89 9.46 -4.54 -24.97
N ASP A 90 8.42 -5.13 -25.57
CA ASP A 90 8.47 -5.72 -26.91
C ASP A 90 7.24 -5.27 -27.72
N PHE A 91 7.22 -5.60 -28.99
CA PHE A 91 6.11 -5.31 -29.87
C PHE A 91 5.73 -6.57 -30.64
N VAL A 92 4.44 -6.85 -30.72
CA VAL A 92 3.88 -7.93 -31.54
C VAL A 92 3.26 -7.32 -32.80
N LYS A 93 3.75 -7.77 -33.97
CA LYS A 93 3.19 -7.41 -35.26
C LYS A 93 2.18 -8.49 -35.70
N ILE A 94 0.97 -8.04 -35.96
CA ILE A 94 -0.09 -8.85 -36.55
C ILE A 94 -0.27 -8.38 -37.98
N SER A 95 0.11 -9.21 -38.94
CA SER A 95 0.10 -8.86 -40.37
C SER A 95 -0.90 -9.70 -41.14
N VAL A 96 -1.53 -9.06 -42.11
CA VAL A 96 -2.41 -9.69 -43.12
C VAL A 96 -1.87 -9.37 -44.52
N ALA A 97 -1.37 -10.39 -45.19
CA ALA A 97 -0.76 -10.27 -46.52
C ALA A 97 -1.40 -11.17 -47.54
N GLY A 98 -1.72 -10.63 -48.73
CA GLY A 98 -2.27 -11.42 -49.83
C GLY A 98 -3.64 -12.06 -49.56
N ALA A 99 -4.41 -11.54 -48.57
CA ALA A 99 -5.80 -11.93 -48.37
C ALA A 99 -6.62 -11.59 -49.62
N GLU A 100 -7.57 -12.45 -49.99
CA GLU A 100 -8.35 -12.32 -51.20
C GLU A 100 -9.77 -11.85 -50.94
N ASN A 101 -10.37 -11.12 -51.88
CA ASN A 101 -11.77 -10.79 -51.77
C ASN A 101 -12.66 -11.98 -52.25
N ALA A 102 -13.82 -12.15 -51.63
CA ALA A 102 -14.71 -13.28 -51.87
C ALA A 102 -15.28 -13.36 -53.30
N TYR A 103 -15.43 -12.22 -53.98
CA TYR A 103 -16.14 -12.16 -55.27
C TYR A 103 -15.26 -12.56 -56.46
N ASN A 104 -14.04 -12.05 -56.52
CA ASN A 104 -13.19 -12.21 -57.69
C ASN A 104 -11.78 -12.72 -57.35
N LYS A 105 -11.54 -13.11 -56.11
CA LYS A 105 -10.27 -13.63 -55.59
C LYS A 105 -9.06 -12.72 -55.82
N LYS A 106 -9.30 -11.41 -56.08
CA LYS A 106 -8.20 -10.45 -56.19
C LYS A 106 -7.54 -10.31 -54.85
N PRO A 107 -6.19 -10.42 -54.76
CA PRO A 107 -5.47 -10.31 -53.52
C PRO A 107 -5.34 -8.84 -53.05
N LEU A 108 -5.19 -8.68 -51.75
CA LEU A 108 -4.81 -7.43 -51.14
C LEU A 108 -3.42 -7.01 -51.63
N LYS A 109 -3.32 -5.83 -52.28
CA LYS A 109 -2.06 -5.35 -52.86
C LYS A 109 -1.02 -4.95 -51.86
N LYS A 110 -1.44 -4.43 -50.69
CA LYS A 110 -0.56 -3.93 -49.63
C LYS A 110 -0.82 -4.73 -48.37
N GLU A 111 0.27 -5.19 -47.73
CA GLU A 111 0.21 -5.80 -46.42
C GLU A 111 -0.35 -4.79 -45.38
N LEU A 112 -1.25 -5.28 -44.54
CA LEU A 112 -1.75 -4.55 -43.39
C LEU A 112 -1.03 -5.07 -42.15
N THR A 113 -0.46 -4.17 -41.36
CA THR A 113 0.25 -4.52 -40.13
C THR A 113 -0.25 -3.68 -38.97
N ALA A 114 -0.74 -4.33 -37.91
CA ALA A 114 -0.99 -3.78 -36.64
C ALA A 114 0.22 -4.03 -35.70
N THR A 115 0.61 -3.08 -34.89
CA THR A 115 1.76 -3.21 -34.00
C THR A 115 1.33 -2.99 -32.56
N VAL A 116 1.21 -4.07 -31.81
CA VAL A 116 0.77 -4.06 -30.40
C VAL A 116 1.98 -3.98 -29.48
N LYS A 117 2.01 -2.96 -28.62
CA LYS A 117 3.05 -2.81 -27.58
C LYS A 117 2.79 -3.80 -26.45
N ILE A 118 3.80 -4.61 -26.10
CA ILE A 118 3.80 -5.53 -24.97
C ILE A 118 4.60 -4.90 -23.82
N PRO A 119 3.95 -4.56 -22.69
CA PRO A 119 4.64 -3.98 -21.57
C PRO A 119 5.66 -4.94 -20.93
N SER A 120 6.72 -4.39 -20.34
CA SER A 120 7.70 -5.19 -19.59
C SER A 120 7.09 -5.79 -18.31
N SER A 121 7.70 -6.84 -17.78
CA SER A 121 7.29 -7.48 -16.51
C SER A 121 7.24 -6.49 -15.34
N SER A 122 8.14 -5.51 -15.32
CA SER A 122 8.15 -4.44 -14.31
C SER A 122 6.93 -3.50 -14.38
N SER A 123 6.14 -3.55 -15.45
CA SER A 123 4.87 -2.81 -15.54
C SER A 123 3.77 -3.48 -14.73
N PHE A 124 3.83 -4.79 -14.57
CA PHE A 124 2.84 -5.60 -13.83
C PHE A 124 3.22 -5.79 -12.36
N PHE A 125 4.52 -5.86 -12.07
CA PHE A 125 5.01 -6.08 -10.71
C PHE A 125 5.89 -4.93 -10.25
N LYS A 126 5.41 -4.21 -9.23
CA LYS A 126 6.09 -3.05 -8.62
C LYS A 126 5.82 -2.99 -7.12
N VAL A 127 6.72 -2.37 -6.40
CA VAL A 127 6.43 -1.83 -5.08
C VAL A 127 5.53 -0.62 -5.26
N LYS A 128 4.34 -0.64 -4.65
CA LYS A 128 3.32 0.41 -4.73
C LYS A 128 3.54 1.47 -3.67
N SER A 129 3.82 1.05 -2.45
CA SER A 129 4.11 1.94 -1.33
C SER A 129 4.92 1.24 -0.24
N VAL A 130 5.70 2.03 0.48
CA VAL A 130 6.42 1.60 1.68
C VAL A 130 6.16 2.62 2.77
N LYS A 131 5.77 2.15 3.96
CA LYS A 131 5.45 3.04 5.08
C LYS A 131 5.85 2.40 6.40
N SER A 132 6.46 3.18 7.28
CA SER A 132 6.55 2.83 8.69
C SER A 132 5.26 3.21 9.41
N SER A 133 4.85 2.41 10.36
CA SER A 133 3.68 2.66 11.22
C SER A 133 3.91 2.10 12.61
N ILE A 134 3.08 2.56 13.55
CA ILE A 134 2.99 1.98 14.89
C ILE A 134 1.72 1.13 14.95
N VAL A 135 1.87 -0.10 15.43
CA VAL A 135 0.74 -1.02 15.64
C VAL A 135 0.71 -1.42 17.12
N ARG A 136 -0.48 -1.42 17.69
CA ARG A 136 -0.73 -1.93 19.04
C ARG A 136 -1.12 -3.39 18.95
N ASN A 137 -0.53 -4.20 19.79
CA ASN A 137 -0.91 -5.60 19.95
C ASN A 137 -2.05 -5.65 20.99
N GLU A 138 -3.14 -6.34 20.68
CA GLU A 138 -4.26 -6.53 21.59
C GLU A 138 -3.85 -7.23 22.93
N GLN A 139 -2.79 -8.01 22.89
CA GLN A 139 -2.27 -8.71 24.07
C GLN A 139 -1.32 -7.84 24.91
N ASP A 140 -0.76 -6.79 24.34
CA ASP A 140 0.17 -5.87 24.99
C ASP A 140 0.03 -4.47 24.41
N ASP A 141 -1.09 -3.81 24.75
CA ASP A 141 -1.44 -2.45 24.28
C ASP A 141 -0.44 -1.40 24.77
N ASP A 142 0.27 -1.69 25.87
CA ASP A 142 1.25 -0.79 26.47
C ASP A 142 2.59 -0.77 25.73
N ASN A 143 2.86 -1.76 24.86
CA ASN A 143 4.08 -1.85 24.06
C ASN A 143 3.81 -1.86 22.56
N PRO A 144 3.48 -0.71 21.96
CA PRO A 144 3.28 -0.63 20.53
C PRO A 144 4.55 -0.98 19.75
N GLU A 145 4.36 -1.59 18.60
CA GLU A 145 5.41 -2.12 17.74
C GLU A 145 5.59 -1.26 16.49
N GLN A 146 6.85 -1.05 16.10
CA GLN A 146 7.18 -0.42 14.83
C GLN A 146 7.14 -1.46 13.71
N ILE A 147 6.38 -1.16 12.67
CA ILE A 147 6.16 -2.05 11.54
C ILE A 147 6.44 -1.30 10.24
N LEU A 148 7.14 -1.95 9.33
CA LEU A 148 7.27 -1.52 7.95
C LEU A 148 6.22 -2.26 7.10
N SER A 149 5.30 -1.51 6.50
CA SER A 149 4.37 -2.02 5.50
C SER A 149 4.96 -1.87 4.10
N VAL A 150 4.98 -2.96 3.33
CA VAL A 150 5.38 -2.97 1.92
C VAL A 150 4.21 -3.46 1.09
N ASP A 151 3.68 -2.60 0.22
CA ASP A 151 2.58 -2.92 -0.69
C ASP A 151 3.11 -3.16 -2.09
N PHE A 152 2.66 -4.24 -2.72
CA PHE A 152 2.96 -4.60 -4.10
C PHE A 152 1.73 -4.48 -5.00
N THR A 153 1.93 -4.37 -6.30
CA THR A 153 0.83 -4.41 -7.29
C THR A 153 0.24 -5.80 -7.45
N THR A 154 1.05 -6.84 -7.30
CA THR A 154 0.68 -8.26 -7.35
C THR A 154 1.18 -8.98 -6.11
N ALA A 155 0.61 -10.13 -5.79
CA ALA A 155 0.94 -10.87 -4.59
C ALA A 155 2.37 -11.43 -4.62
N VAL A 156 3.00 -11.50 -3.45
CA VAL A 156 4.34 -12.06 -3.23
C VAL A 156 4.26 -13.08 -2.10
N LYS A 157 5.02 -14.15 -2.18
CA LYS A 157 5.15 -15.10 -1.06
C LYS A 157 6.06 -14.52 0.02
N PRO A 158 5.68 -14.59 1.31
CA PRO A 158 6.52 -14.09 2.41
C PRO A 158 7.94 -14.66 2.40
N PHE A 159 8.07 -15.97 2.10
CA PHE A 159 9.35 -16.63 1.99
C PHE A 159 10.25 -16.06 0.87
N ASP A 160 9.67 -15.71 -0.28
CA ASP A 160 10.43 -15.14 -1.39
C ASP A 160 10.80 -13.69 -1.07
N LEU A 161 9.89 -12.93 -0.46
CA LEU A 161 10.21 -11.57 0.00
C LEU A 161 11.39 -11.59 0.97
N LYS A 162 11.38 -12.46 1.98
CA LYS A 162 12.45 -12.57 2.98
C LYS A 162 13.84 -12.77 2.36
N LYS A 163 13.95 -13.52 1.27
CA LYS A 163 15.23 -13.78 0.58
C LYS A 163 15.76 -12.56 -0.18
N HIS A 164 14.86 -11.70 -0.66
CA HIS A 164 15.20 -10.59 -1.55
C HIS A 164 15.10 -9.22 -0.85
N PHE A 165 14.75 -9.21 0.43
CA PHE A 165 14.52 -8.01 1.24
C PHE A 165 15.67 -7.78 2.20
N ALA A 166 16.06 -6.52 2.35
CA ALA A 166 16.98 -6.07 3.39
C ALA A 166 16.52 -4.71 3.93
N LEU A 167 16.60 -4.56 5.25
CA LEU A 167 16.31 -3.33 5.96
C LEU A 167 17.55 -2.88 6.71
N TYR A 168 17.86 -1.59 6.61
CA TYR A 168 18.98 -0.97 7.29
C TYR A 168 18.49 0.24 8.08
N TYR A 169 19.20 0.55 9.15
CA TYR A 169 18.99 1.74 9.97
C TYR A 169 20.21 2.67 9.88
N SER A 170 19.93 3.95 9.81
CA SER A 170 20.90 5.03 9.94
C SER A 170 20.44 6.00 11.03
N GLU A 171 21.38 6.48 11.83
CA GLU A 171 21.14 7.58 12.77
C GLU A 171 20.99 8.93 12.04
N GLU A 172 21.42 9.00 10.78
CA GLU A 172 21.18 10.16 9.95
C GLU A 172 19.72 10.18 9.48
N GLY A 173 19.13 11.36 9.43
CA GLY A 173 17.77 11.54 8.96
C GLY A 173 17.58 11.17 7.47
N CYS A 174 16.35 10.88 7.07
CA CYS A 174 16.04 10.40 5.73
C CYS A 174 16.39 11.39 4.60
N TYR A 175 16.42 12.68 4.89
CA TYR A 175 16.86 13.69 3.91
C TYR A 175 18.33 13.49 3.52
N GLN A 176 19.22 13.29 4.51
CA GLN A 176 20.65 13.06 4.29
C GLN A 176 20.88 11.74 3.55
N ILE A 177 20.18 10.68 3.94
CA ILE A 177 20.29 9.39 3.26
C ILE A 177 19.83 9.48 1.80
N LYS A 178 18.73 10.19 1.52
CA LYS A 178 18.24 10.42 0.15
C LYS A 178 19.26 11.14 -0.73
N ASN A 179 19.92 12.17 -0.20
CA ASN A 179 20.97 12.89 -0.92
C ASN A 179 22.18 11.99 -1.20
N LYS A 180 22.62 11.22 -0.21
CA LYS A 180 23.72 10.26 -0.39
C LYS A 180 23.40 9.19 -1.44
N LEU A 181 22.16 8.70 -1.48
CA LEU A 181 21.72 7.76 -2.52
C LEU A 181 21.75 8.37 -3.92
N ALA A 182 21.35 9.63 -4.06
CA ALA A 182 21.37 10.34 -5.33
C ALA A 182 22.81 10.60 -5.83
N GLU A 183 23.73 10.93 -4.92
CA GLU A 183 25.13 11.26 -5.27
C GLU A 183 26.00 10.03 -5.49
N LYS A 184 25.88 9.02 -4.61
CA LYS A 184 26.85 7.90 -4.51
C LYS A 184 26.25 6.54 -4.85
N GLY A 185 24.94 6.48 -4.98
CA GLY A 185 24.21 5.23 -5.19
C GLY A 185 24.16 4.33 -3.94
N TYR A 186 23.42 3.22 -4.06
CA TYR A 186 23.14 2.32 -2.94
C TYR A 186 24.41 1.67 -2.35
N LYS A 187 25.31 1.15 -3.22
CA LYS A 187 26.47 0.37 -2.75
C LYS A 187 27.39 1.15 -1.81
N GLU A 188 27.67 2.40 -2.15
CA GLU A 188 28.52 3.26 -1.33
C GLU A 188 27.79 3.80 -0.09
N THR A 189 26.49 4.08 -0.22
CA THR A 189 25.66 4.51 0.93
C THR A 189 25.53 3.40 1.94
N ALA A 190 25.30 2.16 1.51
CA ALA A 190 25.17 1.00 2.39
C ALA A 190 26.50 0.57 3.05
N ALA A 191 27.64 0.85 2.43
CA ALA A 191 28.95 0.45 2.95
C ALA A 191 29.42 1.28 4.16
N LYS A 192 28.81 2.44 4.41
CA LYS A 192 29.24 3.38 5.46
C LYS A 192 28.11 3.66 6.46
N GLY A 193 28.22 3.04 7.63
CA GLY A 193 27.43 3.42 8.81
C GLY A 193 25.97 2.95 8.87
N LEU A 194 25.53 2.08 7.97
CA LEU A 194 24.20 1.49 8.03
C LEU A 194 24.21 0.19 8.86
N LYS A 195 23.34 0.11 9.83
CA LYS A 195 23.14 -1.11 10.63
C LYS A 195 22.03 -1.95 10.00
N LYS A 196 22.35 -3.19 9.58
CA LYS A 196 21.33 -4.12 9.09
C LYS A 196 20.40 -4.51 10.24
N LEU A 197 19.09 -4.48 9.98
CA LEU A 197 18.05 -4.88 10.90
C LEU A 197 17.49 -6.24 10.54
N GLU A 198 17.25 -7.06 11.55
CA GLU A 198 16.44 -8.27 11.40
C GLU A 198 14.96 -7.87 11.32
N THR A 199 14.23 -8.59 10.48
CA THR A 199 12.79 -8.37 10.29
C THR A 199 12.01 -9.66 10.44
N VAL A 200 10.82 -9.55 11.04
CA VAL A 200 9.89 -10.65 11.19
C VAL A 200 8.60 -10.31 10.46
N GLU A 201 8.15 -11.19 9.57
CA GLU A 201 6.86 -11.07 8.93
C GLU A 201 5.75 -11.31 9.96
N VAL A 202 4.86 -10.32 10.11
CA VAL A 202 3.72 -10.36 11.04
C VAL A 202 2.39 -10.26 10.31
N SER A 203 2.39 -10.30 8.98
CA SER A 203 1.16 -10.34 8.19
C SER A 203 0.36 -11.59 8.52
N VAL A 204 -0.95 -11.41 8.68
CA VAL A 204 -1.88 -12.52 8.90
C VAL A 204 -2.64 -12.76 7.59
N GLY A 205 -2.73 -14.01 7.14
CA GLY A 205 -3.56 -14.34 5.99
C GLY A 205 -2.96 -15.38 5.05
N GLU A 206 -3.22 -15.21 3.77
CA GLU A 206 -2.98 -16.17 2.70
C GLU A 206 -1.49 -16.42 2.41
N GLU A 207 -1.17 -17.52 1.73
CA GLU A 207 0.19 -17.85 1.28
C GLU A 207 0.82 -16.77 0.37
N ASN A 208 -0.03 -15.98 -0.30
CA ASN A 208 0.37 -14.94 -1.25
C ASN A 208 -0.24 -13.60 -0.85
N LEU A 209 0.59 -12.64 -0.49
CA LEU A 209 0.18 -11.35 0.05
C LEU A 209 0.57 -10.21 -0.89
N LYS A 210 -0.35 -9.26 -1.10
CA LYS A 210 -0.03 -7.98 -1.75
C LYS A 210 0.56 -6.97 -0.78
N LYS A 211 0.22 -7.09 0.50
CA LYS A 211 0.72 -6.23 1.57
C LYS A 211 1.44 -7.06 2.61
N HIS A 212 2.70 -6.73 2.82
CA HIS A 212 3.55 -7.35 3.84
C HIS A 212 3.75 -6.39 4.99
N MET A 213 3.69 -6.90 6.22
CA MET A 213 3.95 -6.17 7.44
C MET A 213 5.14 -6.80 8.15
N LEU A 214 6.24 -6.04 8.22
CA LEU A 214 7.53 -6.49 8.72
C LEU A 214 7.83 -5.76 10.04
N LYS A 215 7.82 -6.49 11.15
CA LYS A 215 8.27 -5.99 12.43
C LYS A 215 9.79 -5.92 12.45
N TYR A 216 10.34 -4.87 13.04
CA TYR A 216 11.76 -4.66 13.23
C TYR A 216 12.04 -4.13 14.66
N ASP A 217 13.31 -4.24 15.10
CA ASP A 217 13.71 -3.69 16.40
C ASP A 217 13.48 -2.19 16.47
N ARG A 218 13.00 -1.74 17.63
CA ARG A 218 12.73 -0.34 17.91
C ARG A 218 13.87 0.59 17.51
N ARG A 219 13.51 1.70 16.82
CA ARG A 219 14.41 2.77 16.43
C ARG A 219 13.79 4.13 16.67
N GLU A 220 14.65 5.13 16.91
CA GLU A 220 14.22 6.52 17.13
C GLU A 220 13.76 7.16 15.82
N ALA A 221 12.83 8.11 15.94
CA ALA A 221 12.16 8.72 14.79
C ALA A 221 13.03 9.71 14.00
N ASP A 222 14.12 10.20 14.59
CA ASP A 222 15.08 11.10 13.94
C ASP A 222 16.03 10.37 12.97
N GLY A 223 16.15 9.06 13.09
CA GLY A 223 16.88 8.21 12.15
C GLY A 223 16.11 7.92 10.86
N CYS A 224 16.70 7.08 10.03
CA CYS A 224 16.12 6.66 8.76
C CYS A 224 16.24 5.16 8.56
N LEU A 225 15.17 4.54 8.06
CA LEU A 225 15.24 3.20 7.50
C LEU A 225 15.62 3.28 6.03
N LEU A 226 16.52 2.41 5.59
CA LEU A 226 16.81 2.20 4.19
C LEU A 226 16.36 0.79 3.81
N MET A 227 15.28 0.70 3.06
CA MET A 227 14.77 -0.56 2.53
C MET A 227 15.43 -0.86 1.18
N ARG A 228 15.78 -2.14 0.97
CA ARG A 228 16.19 -2.64 -0.34
C ARG A 228 15.42 -3.90 -0.67
N ILE A 229 14.90 -3.97 -1.91
CA ILE A 229 14.35 -5.18 -2.51
C ILE A 229 15.13 -5.46 -3.79
N ASP A 230 15.66 -6.67 -3.89
CA ASP A 230 16.44 -7.11 -5.04
C ASP A 230 15.57 -7.28 -6.29
N LYS A 231 16.12 -6.88 -7.44
CA LYS A 231 15.47 -6.95 -8.76
C LYS A 231 15.00 -8.34 -9.17
N THR A 232 15.56 -9.38 -8.58
CA THR A 232 15.24 -10.78 -8.89
C THR A 232 14.01 -11.32 -8.16
N LEU A 233 13.39 -10.50 -7.27
CA LEU A 233 12.12 -10.87 -6.64
C LEU A 233 11.05 -11.13 -7.69
N ASN A 234 10.36 -12.26 -7.57
CA ASN A 234 9.22 -12.61 -8.41
C ASN A 234 7.90 -12.52 -7.65
N SER A 235 6.85 -12.08 -8.31
CA SER A 235 5.50 -12.20 -7.80
C SER A 235 5.01 -13.67 -7.85
N ALA A 236 3.92 -13.97 -7.17
CA ALA A 236 3.28 -15.29 -7.21
C ALA A 236 2.83 -15.69 -8.63
N GLU A 237 2.55 -14.70 -9.48
CA GLU A 237 2.20 -14.89 -10.88
C GLU A 237 3.42 -15.06 -11.79
N GLY A 238 4.65 -14.91 -11.25
CA GLY A 238 5.90 -15.10 -11.97
C GLY A 238 6.43 -13.85 -12.68
N PHE A 239 5.90 -12.65 -12.39
CA PHE A 239 6.46 -11.39 -12.88
C PHE A 239 7.67 -10.98 -12.07
N ASN A 240 8.73 -10.58 -12.74
CA ASN A 240 9.97 -10.15 -12.11
C ASN A 240 9.95 -8.63 -11.83
N LEU A 241 10.53 -8.20 -10.69
CA LEU A 241 10.61 -6.78 -10.30
C LEU A 241 11.45 -5.95 -11.29
N GLY A 242 12.45 -6.56 -11.90
CA GLY A 242 13.25 -6.01 -13.01
C GLY A 242 14.32 -5.01 -12.62
N LYS A 243 14.17 -4.27 -11.53
CA LYS A 243 15.17 -3.34 -10.98
C LYS A 243 15.18 -3.39 -9.47
N ASP A 244 16.34 -3.13 -8.87
CA ASP A 244 16.45 -2.95 -7.42
C ASP A 244 15.55 -1.79 -6.98
N VAL A 245 14.80 -2.00 -5.92
CA VAL A 245 14.06 -0.93 -5.25
C VAL A 245 14.82 -0.58 -3.98
N VAL A 246 15.28 0.66 -3.88
CA VAL A 246 15.98 1.20 -2.72
C VAL A 246 15.26 2.45 -2.30
N GLU A 247 14.71 2.46 -1.09
CA GLU A 247 13.86 3.55 -0.62
C GLU A 247 14.19 3.92 0.82
N PRO A 248 14.50 5.19 1.11
CA PRO A 248 14.59 5.71 2.46
C PRO A 248 13.18 5.94 3.03
N VAL A 249 12.94 5.42 4.22
CA VAL A 249 11.63 5.46 4.88
C VAL A 249 11.76 6.11 6.25
N SER A 250 10.99 7.18 6.47
CA SER A 250 10.92 7.83 7.75
C SER A 250 10.30 6.91 8.80
N ILE A 251 10.89 6.88 9.98
CA ILE A 251 10.43 6.07 11.09
C ILE A 251 9.22 6.77 11.74
N SER A 252 8.14 6.03 11.94
CA SER A 252 7.00 6.56 12.70
C SER A 252 7.39 6.73 14.16
N PRO A 253 7.25 7.94 14.72
CA PRO A 253 7.51 8.17 16.13
C PRO A 253 6.50 7.44 17.01
N TYR A 254 6.91 7.03 18.18
CA TYR A 254 5.97 6.53 19.18
C TYR A 254 5.02 7.66 19.59
N PRO A 255 3.72 7.37 19.74
CA PRO A 255 2.76 8.37 20.16
C PRO A 255 3.11 8.86 21.56
N GLN A 256 3.02 10.17 21.76
CA GLN A 256 2.99 10.73 23.10
C GLN A 256 1.65 10.35 23.74
N GLU A 257 1.70 9.77 24.92
CA GLU A 257 0.49 9.38 25.62
C GLU A 257 0.62 9.48 27.12
N VAL A 258 -0.53 9.71 27.74
CA VAL A 258 -0.73 9.62 29.18
C VAL A 258 -2.05 8.87 29.40
N LYS A 259 -1.99 7.80 30.18
CA LYS A 259 -3.14 6.93 30.46
C LYS A 259 -3.15 6.61 31.96
N ILE A 260 -4.31 6.74 32.61
CA ILE A 260 -4.50 6.21 33.95
C ILE A 260 -4.41 4.68 33.87
N ALA A 261 -3.59 4.08 34.72
CA ALA A 261 -3.20 2.68 34.62
C ALA A 261 -4.28 1.69 35.12
N PHE A 262 -5.40 2.18 35.63
CA PHE A 262 -6.49 1.34 36.12
C PHE A 262 -7.85 1.93 35.81
N ASP A 263 -8.81 1.06 35.61
CA ASP A 263 -10.23 1.40 35.56
C ASP A 263 -10.78 1.34 36.97
N GLY A 264 -11.44 2.39 37.38
CA GLY A 264 -12.05 2.47 38.72
C GLY A 264 -11.83 3.83 39.37
N SER A 265 -12.80 4.27 40.10
CA SER A 265 -12.83 5.63 40.67
C SER A 265 -12.87 5.65 42.19
N ILE A 266 -12.71 4.49 42.86
CA ILE A 266 -12.80 4.38 44.31
C ILE A 266 -11.41 4.11 44.90
N LEU A 267 -10.94 5.03 45.76
CA LEU A 267 -9.72 4.85 46.52
C LEU A 267 -10.02 4.48 47.99
N SER A 268 -9.29 3.50 48.51
CA SER A 268 -9.43 3.09 49.91
C SER A 268 -8.99 4.18 50.88
N LEU A 269 -9.74 4.36 51.94
CA LEU A 269 -9.36 5.28 53.03
C LEU A 269 -8.12 4.82 53.82
N ARG A 270 -7.79 3.53 53.79
CA ARG A 270 -6.68 2.93 54.56
C ARG A 270 -5.55 2.38 53.66
N GLY A 271 -5.71 2.43 52.35
CA GLY A 271 -4.71 1.97 51.39
C GLY A 271 -3.84 3.09 50.86
N SER A 272 -3.04 2.76 49.86
CA SER A 272 -2.31 3.74 49.05
C SER A 272 -3.32 4.68 48.38
N ARG A 273 -3.13 5.97 48.52
CA ARG A 273 -3.95 7.00 47.89
C ARG A 273 -3.21 7.55 46.66
N GLU A 274 -2.86 6.65 45.79
CA GLU A 274 -2.09 6.97 44.61
C GLU A 274 -2.89 6.68 43.35
N VAL A 275 -2.78 7.55 42.39
CA VAL A 275 -3.28 7.33 41.02
C VAL A 275 -2.10 6.99 40.17
N ALA A 276 -2.01 5.72 39.78
CA ALA A 276 -0.98 5.27 38.89
C ALA A 276 -1.34 5.63 37.44
N PHE A 277 -0.35 6.02 36.68
CA PHE A 277 -0.50 6.33 35.25
C PHE A 277 0.71 5.87 34.45
N LEU A 278 0.44 5.55 33.21
CA LEU A 278 1.43 5.29 32.18
C LEU A 278 1.66 6.59 31.43
N SER A 279 2.92 6.94 31.23
CA SER A 279 3.31 8.02 30.33
C SER A 279 4.32 7.53 29.29
N ARG A 280 4.30 8.11 28.11
CA ARG A 280 5.24 7.81 27.04
C ARG A 280 5.52 9.06 26.22
N GLY A 281 6.81 9.32 25.93
CA GLY A 281 7.22 10.43 25.08
C GLY A 281 6.98 11.82 25.67
N VAL A 282 6.72 11.92 26.96
CA VAL A 282 6.47 13.19 27.67
C VAL A 282 7.44 13.35 28.82
N SER A 283 8.10 14.50 28.93
CA SER A 283 9.09 14.81 29.99
C SER A 283 8.48 15.48 31.20
N GLU A 284 7.30 16.06 31.07
CA GLU A 284 6.57 16.75 32.12
C GLU A 284 5.08 16.54 31.97
N LEU A 285 4.40 16.31 33.07
CA LEU A 285 2.94 16.19 33.14
C LEU A 285 2.40 17.24 34.12
N ARG A 286 1.23 17.76 33.80
CA ARG A 286 0.47 18.59 34.74
C ARG A 286 -0.68 17.73 35.28
N ALA A 287 -0.68 17.56 36.62
CA ALA A 287 -1.78 16.95 37.32
C ALA A 287 -2.61 18.05 37.99
N SER A 288 -3.92 18.00 37.78
CA SER A 288 -4.89 18.84 38.45
C SER A 288 -5.81 17.96 39.29
N VAL A 289 -5.96 18.24 40.55
CA VAL A 289 -6.84 17.58 41.49
C VAL A 289 -7.86 18.58 41.96
N ALA A 290 -9.11 18.40 41.54
CA ALA A 290 -10.20 19.30 41.90
C ALA A 290 -11.16 18.59 42.84
N ARG A 291 -11.52 19.22 43.95
CA ARG A 291 -12.52 18.71 44.88
C ARG A 291 -13.90 19.19 44.45
N ILE A 292 -14.83 18.26 44.29
CA ILE A 292 -16.24 18.56 43.95
C ILE A 292 -16.95 19.06 45.17
N ASP A 293 -17.77 20.10 45.03
CA ASP A 293 -18.59 20.61 46.10
C ASP A 293 -19.63 19.56 46.58
N ALA A 294 -19.83 19.46 47.87
CA ALA A 294 -20.76 18.49 48.45
C ALA A 294 -22.21 18.68 47.96
N SER A 295 -22.60 19.92 47.68
CA SER A 295 -23.91 20.25 47.12
C SER A 295 -24.15 19.66 45.74
N ASP A 296 -23.09 19.44 44.94
CA ASP A 296 -23.17 18.98 43.55
C ASP A 296 -23.04 17.46 43.42
N LEU A 297 -22.82 16.74 44.53
CA LEU A 297 -22.71 15.27 44.48
C LEU A 297 -23.96 14.57 43.93
N ASN A 298 -25.15 15.12 44.26
CA ASN A 298 -26.39 14.56 43.72
C ASN A 298 -26.49 14.69 42.20
N HIS A 299 -26.01 15.80 41.66
CA HIS A 299 -25.96 16.05 40.23
C HIS A 299 -24.98 15.09 39.55
N LEU A 300 -23.82 14.89 40.15
CA LEU A 300 -22.82 13.94 39.66
C LEU A 300 -23.37 12.49 39.65
N THR A 301 -24.09 12.09 40.72
CA THR A 301 -24.72 10.77 40.79
C THR A 301 -25.75 10.57 39.71
N THR A 302 -26.55 11.58 39.40
CA THR A 302 -27.54 11.56 38.34
C THR A 302 -26.88 11.39 36.95
N GLN A 303 -25.77 12.10 36.71
CA GLN A 303 -25.02 12.04 35.43
C GLN A 303 -24.36 10.68 35.19
N THR A 304 -23.90 10.02 36.25
CA THR A 304 -23.25 8.70 36.18
C THR A 304 -24.24 7.55 36.23
N SER A 305 -25.56 7.82 36.37
CA SER A 305 -26.58 6.81 36.59
C SER A 305 -26.29 5.87 37.79
N GLY A 306 -25.53 6.39 38.79
CA GLY A 306 -25.11 5.66 39.97
C GLY A 306 -23.88 4.76 39.79
N ASP A 307 -23.31 4.65 38.60
CA ASP A 307 -22.08 3.92 38.37
C ASP A 307 -20.85 4.83 38.51
N PHE A 308 -20.25 4.80 39.69
CA PHE A 308 -19.02 5.54 39.97
C PHE A 308 -17.73 4.80 39.55
N SER A 309 -17.81 3.54 39.20
CA SER A 309 -16.64 2.79 38.73
C SER A 309 -16.31 3.13 37.27
N HIS A 310 -17.34 3.52 36.49
CA HIS A 310 -17.19 3.96 35.10
C HIS A 310 -17.99 5.25 34.87
N PRO A 311 -17.55 6.38 35.43
CA PRO A 311 -18.29 7.64 35.32
C PRO A 311 -18.23 8.16 33.87
N TYR A 312 -19.40 8.55 33.36
CA TYR A 312 -19.56 9.06 32.02
C TYR A 312 -19.96 10.53 32.03
N PHE A 313 -19.04 11.42 31.62
CA PHE A 313 -19.18 12.88 31.76
C PHE A 313 -19.35 13.61 30.41
N ILE A 314 -19.89 13.00 29.36
CA ILE A 314 -19.87 13.58 28.00
C ILE A 314 -20.44 15.00 27.91
N ASN A 315 -21.43 15.34 28.68
CA ASN A 315 -22.10 16.65 28.58
C ASN A 315 -21.95 17.52 29.85
N TYR A 316 -21.02 17.16 30.73
CA TYR A 316 -20.85 17.88 31.97
C TYR A 316 -19.57 18.70 31.96
N ASN A 317 -19.73 20.03 31.91
CA ASN A 317 -18.63 20.96 32.10
C ASN A 317 -18.49 21.25 33.59
N PHE A 318 -17.49 20.64 34.22
CA PHE A 318 -17.05 21.11 35.56
C PHE A 318 -16.49 22.49 35.40
N ASN A 319 -17.16 23.48 35.99
CA ASN A 319 -16.72 24.85 36.04
C ASN A 319 -16.35 25.23 37.49
N GLU A 320 -15.95 26.46 37.72
CA GLU A 320 -15.52 26.95 39.01
C GLU A 320 -16.64 26.87 40.08
N ASP A 321 -17.91 26.88 39.66
CA ASP A 321 -19.07 26.82 40.59
C ASP A 321 -19.25 25.41 41.18
N ASN A 322 -18.75 24.37 40.56
CA ASN A 322 -18.85 22.98 41.01
C ASN A 322 -17.65 22.49 41.81
N ILE A 323 -16.60 23.32 41.88
CA ILE A 323 -15.30 22.94 42.45
C ILE A 323 -15.01 23.81 43.65
N SER A 324 -14.82 23.18 44.81
CA SER A 324 -14.48 23.92 46.04
C SER A 324 -12.99 24.18 46.18
N GLU A 325 -12.14 23.33 45.69
CA GLU A 325 -10.67 23.47 45.81
C GLU A 325 -10.01 22.86 44.56
N ILE A 326 -8.99 23.51 43.98
CA ILE A 326 -8.17 23.01 42.87
C ILE A 326 -6.71 23.03 43.31
N PHE A 327 -6.03 21.93 43.08
CA PHE A 327 -4.60 21.78 43.28
C PHE A 327 -3.95 21.43 41.94
N GLU A 328 -2.87 22.11 41.62
CA GLU A 328 -2.08 21.82 40.42
C GLU A 328 -0.66 21.42 40.80
N LYS A 329 -0.14 20.40 40.16
CA LYS A 329 1.22 19.91 40.37
C LYS A 329 1.86 19.54 39.06
N SER A 330 3.09 20.02 38.83
CA SER A 330 3.93 19.55 37.73
C SER A 330 4.74 18.33 38.17
N LEU A 331 4.70 17.29 37.38
CA LEU A 331 5.42 16.05 37.61
C LEU A 331 6.48 15.90 36.52
N LYS A 332 7.75 15.92 36.91
CA LYS A 332 8.85 15.61 35.99
C LYS A 332 8.95 14.11 35.81
N ILE A 333 8.95 13.66 34.55
CA ILE A 333 9.05 12.26 34.18
C ILE A 333 10.50 11.96 33.77
N ASN A 334 11.12 11.05 34.50
CA ASN A 334 12.46 10.58 34.12
C ASN A 334 12.31 9.54 32.98
N MET A 335 12.53 10.00 31.74
CA MET A 335 12.47 9.13 30.56
C MET A 335 13.86 8.59 30.23
N GLU A 336 14.10 7.32 30.44
CA GLU A 336 15.29 6.66 29.90
C GLU A 336 15.20 6.52 28.37
N HIS A 337 13.98 6.23 27.87
CA HIS A 337 13.69 6.07 26.43
C HIS A 337 12.31 6.63 26.09
N PRO A 338 12.19 7.60 25.17
CA PRO A 338 10.91 8.22 24.81
C PRO A 338 9.82 7.25 24.35
N GLY A 339 10.21 6.15 23.71
CA GLY A 339 9.26 5.17 23.18
C GLY A 339 8.84 4.08 24.18
N LYS A 340 9.45 3.98 25.37
CA LYS A 340 9.04 2.99 26.37
C LYS A 340 7.98 3.58 27.31
N PRO A 341 7.06 2.75 27.80
CA PRO A 341 6.14 3.18 28.84
C PRO A 341 6.90 3.45 30.13
N ASN A 342 6.55 4.52 30.80
CA ASN A 342 7.01 4.87 32.14
C ASN A 342 5.81 4.88 33.07
N TYR A 343 5.87 4.07 34.11
CA TYR A 343 4.83 4.00 35.13
C TYR A 343 5.19 4.91 36.29
N SER A 344 4.29 5.80 36.63
CA SER A 344 4.43 6.77 37.73
C SER A 344 3.15 6.82 38.52
N ALA A 345 3.21 7.40 39.74
CA ALA A 345 2.04 7.58 40.55
C ALA A 345 1.95 9.02 41.05
N LEU A 346 0.73 9.54 41.13
CA LEU A 346 0.39 10.79 41.77
C LEU A 346 -0.09 10.45 43.17
N ASP A 347 0.69 10.83 44.18
CA ASP A 347 0.29 10.75 45.58
C ASP A 347 -0.74 11.83 45.89
N LEU A 348 -1.92 11.38 46.32
CA LEU A 348 -3.05 12.22 46.66
C LEU A 348 -3.17 12.49 48.18
N ASN A 349 -2.29 11.93 49.01
CA ASN A 349 -2.37 12.07 50.46
C ASN A 349 -2.38 13.56 50.92
N GLU A 350 -1.59 14.40 50.26
CA GLU A 350 -1.52 15.84 50.56
C GLU A 350 -2.84 16.60 50.33
N TYR A 351 -3.71 16.04 49.43
CA TYR A 351 -4.98 16.68 49.06
C TYR A 351 -6.15 16.16 49.90
N PHE A 352 -6.04 15.01 50.52
CA PHE A 352 -7.13 14.41 51.29
C PHE A 352 -7.19 14.81 52.75
N ARG A 353 -6.09 15.24 53.38
CA ARG A 353 -5.97 15.75 54.75
C ARG A 353 -7.26 15.58 55.61
N ASP A 354 -7.60 14.35 55.99
CA ASP A 354 -8.79 14.00 56.79
C ASP A 354 -10.17 14.29 56.13
N LYS A 355 -10.19 14.77 54.88
CA LYS A 355 -11.41 15.10 54.17
C LYS A 355 -11.81 13.94 53.26
N LYS A 356 -13.03 13.44 53.42
CA LYS A 356 -13.70 12.57 52.50
C LYS A 356 -14.32 13.41 51.36
N GLY A 357 -14.47 12.87 50.17
CA GLY A 357 -15.08 13.60 49.08
C GLY A 357 -14.93 12.92 47.75
N VAL A 358 -15.46 13.55 46.72
CA VAL A 358 -15.25 13.20 45.34
C VAL A 358 -14.22 14.18 44.76
N PHE A 359 -13.27 13.61 44.03
CA PHE A 359 -12.19 14.39 43.43
C PHE A 359 -12.12 14.10 41.97
N LEU A 360 -11.99 15.12 41.17
CA LEU A 360 -11.68 15.03 39.74
C LEU A 360 -10.18 15.10 39.57
N VAL A 361 -9.57 14.03 39.08
CA VAL A 361 -8.14 13.99 38.80
C VAL A 361 -7.96 14.07 37.30
N LYS A 362 -7.21 15.06 36.84
CA LYS A 362 -6.89 15.28 35.44
C LYS A 362 -5.38 15.32 35.25
N VAL A 363 -4.87 14.51 34.35
CA VAL A 363 -3.45 14.49 33.98
C VAL A 363 -3.35 14.86 32.49
N ARG A 364 -2.47 15.81 32.20
CA ARG A 364 -2.26 16.32 30.84
C ARG A 364 -0.78 16.35 30.50
#